data_dbb06b7f736ec93f86ce4baa394a59b1
#
_entry.id   dbb06b7f736ec93f86ce4baa394a59b1
#
_cell.length_a   1.000
_cell.length_b   1.000
_cell.length_c   1.000
_cell.angle_alpha   90.00
_cell.angle_beta   90.00
_cell.angle_gamma   90.00
#
_symmetry.space_group_name_H-M   'P 1'
#
loop_
_entity.id
_entity.type
_entity.pdbx_description
1 polymer ?
#
loop_
_entity_poly.entity_id
_entity_poly.type
_entity_poly.pdbx_seq_one_letter_code
_entity_poly.pdbx_strand_id
1 'polypeptide(L)'
;MELNRLLNKLGRIYPRKLQEFYDNCGYQFGRKNKEIKRIALCLDFSLDVYESLKDKDVDLVISHHPYIFGGTLRQVRKKDEIKNEVIEKVINDNRYALYSFHTCFDNAYKDGMNDAIGERLGLD
;
A
#
# COMPACT_ATOMS: atom_id res chain seq x y z
N MET A 1 3.13 12.97 11.26
CA MET A 1 1.96 13.46 10.51
C MET A 1 0.75 12.60 10.83
N GLU A 2 -0.39 13.20 10.99
CA GLU A 2 -1.62 12.45 11.24
C GLU A 2 -2.03 11.63 10.02
N LEU A 3 -2.44 10.37 10.22
CA LEU A 3 -2.77 9.43 9.15
C LEU A 3 -3.83 10.00 8.20
N ASN A 4 -4.93 10.53 8.75
CA ASN A 4 -6.02 11.07 7.91
C ASN A 4 -5.54 12.23 7.03
N ARG A 5 -4.65 13.06 7.54
CA ARG A 5 -4.07 14.16 6.77
C ARG A 5 -3.20 13.66 5.63
N LEU A 6 -2.38 12.64 5.90
CA LEU A 6 -1.54 12.00 4.88
C LEU A 6 -2.40 11.35 3.80
N LEU A 7 -3.42 10.58 4.19
CA LEU A 7 -4.32 9.91 3.25
C LEU A 7 -5.11 10.90 2.40
N ASN A 8 -5.53 12.03 2.99
CA ASN A 8 -6.23 13.07 2.25
C ASN A 8 -5.33 13.71 1.19
N LYS A 9 -4.05 13.96 1.51
CA LYS A 9 -3.07 14.47 0.54
C LYS A 9 -2.82 13.48 -0.58
N LEU A 10 -2.58 12.22 -0.25
CA LEU A 10 -2.36 11.17 -1.25
C LEU A 10 -3.61 10.96 -2.11
N GLY A 11 -4.80 11.02 -1.52
CA GLY A 11 -6.05 10.88 -2.24
C GLY A 11 -6.36 12.01 -3.21
N ARG A 12 -5.79 13.20 -3.00
CA ARG A 12 -5.89 14.31 -3.96
C ARG A 12 -4.99 14.11 -5.17
N ILE A 13 -3.79 13.58 -4.94
CA ILE A 13 -2.80 13.33 -6.00
C ILE A 13 -3.11 12.04 -6.75
N TYR A 14 -3.50 10.99 -6.03
CA TYR A 14 -3.78 9.65 -6.55
C TYR A 14 -5.20 9.21 -6.18
N PRO A 15 -6.25 9.88 -6.70
CA PRO A 15 -7.61 9.55 -6.29
C PRO A 15 -8.00 8.14 -6.72
N ARG A 16 -8.70 7.44 -5.83
CA ARG A 16 -9.14 6.06 -6.06
C ARG A 16 -10.00 5.91 -7.32
N LYS A 17 -10.72 6.96 -7.71
CA LYS A 17 -11.52 6.98 -8.95
C LYS A 17 -10.68 6.77 -10.21
N LEU A 18 -9.36 6.99 -10.17
CA LEU A 18 -8.46 6.76 -11.29
C LEU A 18 -7.99 5.31 -11.39
N GLN A 19 -8.32 4.46 -10.43
CA GLN A 19 -7.94 3.04 -10.51
C GLN A 19 -8.71 2.33 -11.62
N GLU A 20 -8.07 1.30 -12.20
CA GLU A 20 -8.75 0.40 -13.13
C GLU A 20 -9.84 -0.39 -12.40
N PHE A 21 -10.87 -0.85 -13.11
CA PHE A 21 -12.03 -1.52 -12.52
C PHE A 21 -11.68 -2.82 -11.77
N TYR A 22 -10.57 -3.47 -12.13
CA TYR A 22 -10.10 -4.71 -11.50
C TYR A 22 -9.27 -4.49 -10.26
N ASP A 23 -8.92 -3.24 -9.95
CA ASP A 23 -7.93 -2.90 -8.93
C ASP A 23 -8.54 -2.71 -7.55
N ASN A 24 -7.68 -2.75 -6.54
CA ASN A 24 -8.03 -2.53 -5.15
C ASN A 24 -7.02 -1.59 -4.48
N CYS A 25 -7.04 -0.32 -4.89
CA CYS A 25 -6.23 0.72 -4.25
C CYS A 25 -6.77 1.07 -2.86
N GLY A 26 -5.89 1.56 -2.00
CA GLY A 26 -6.24 2.03 -0.67
C GLY A 26 -5.89 1.04 0.43
N TYR A 27 -6.67 1.05 1.49
CA TYR A 27 -6.43 0.21 2.67
C TYR A 27 -6.51 -1.28 2.33
N GLN A 28 -5.49 -2.02 2.73
CA GLN A 28 -5.45 -3.46 2.55
C GLN A 28 -5.82 -4.19 3.85
N PHE A 29 -5.04 -4.01 4.90
CA PHE A 29 -5.28 -4.58 6.23
C PHE A 29 -4.31 -3.98 7.25
N GLY A 30 -4.50 -4.33 8.53
CA GLY A 30 -3.59 -3.98 9.60
C GLY A 30 -4.07 -2.81 10.46
N ARG A 31 -3.19 -2.32 11.32
CA ARG A 31 -3.50 -1.27 12.27
C ARG A 31 -3.32 0.11 11.67
N LYS A 32 -4.39 0.90 11.66
CA LYS A 32 -4.37 2.31 11.26
C LYS A 32 -3.89 3.16 12.43
N ASN A 33 -2.59 3.47 12.48
CA ASN A 33 -2.06 4.36 13.49
C ASN A 33 -2.53 5.78 13.24
N LYS A 34 -2.89 6.48 14.30
CA LYS A 34 -3.35 7.87 14.19
C LYS A 34 -2.20 8.80 13.81
N GLU A 35 -1.03 8.60 14.40
CA GLU A 35 0.18 9.38 14.14
C GLU A 35 1.17 8.57 13.34
N ILE A 36 1.64 9.12 12.21
CA ILE A 36 2.58 8.48 11.30
C ILE A 36 3.92 9.22 11.35
N LYS A 37 4.97 8.54 11.80
CA LYS A 37 6.32 9.07 11.85
C LYS A 37 7.25 8.43 10.84
N ARG A 38 7.10 7.11 10.61
CA ARG A 38 7.94 6.34 9.70
C ARG A 38 7.09 5.53 8.75
N ILE A 39 7.36 5.72 7.46
CA ILE A 39 6.65 5.03 6.38
C ILE A 39 7.65 4.13 5.65
N ALA A 40 7.26 2.88 5.38
CA ALA A 40 8.00 1.98 4.51
C ALA A 40 7.32 1.93 3.14
N LEU A 41 8.11 1.98 2.09
CA LEU A 41 7.64 1.89 0.71
C LEU A 41 8.18 0.61 0.09
N CYS A 42 7.34 -0.10 -0.65
CA CYS A 42 7.75 -1.29 -1.38
C CYS A 42 6.94 -1.43 -2.66
N LEU A 43 7.47 -2.20 -3.61
CA LEU A 43 6.74 -2.56 -4.83
C LEU A 43 5.68 -3.60 -4.48
N ASP A 44 6.12 -4.69 -3.85
CA ASP A 44 5.26 -5.78 -3.39
C ASP A 44 5.48 -6.02 -1.90
N PHE A 45 4.40 -6.11 -1.14
CA PHE A 45 4.50 -6.58 0.24
C PHE A 45 4.61 -8.12 0.22
N SER A 46 5.45 -8.67 1.08
CA SER A 46 5.75 -10.11 1.11
C SER A 46 6.26 -10.52 2.49
N LEU A 47 6.45 -11.81 2.69
CA LEU A 47 7.07 -12.32 3.91
C LEU A 47 8.46 -11.70 4.11
N ASP A 48 9.25 -11.58 3.05
CA ASP A 48 10.59 -10.99 3.12
C ASP A 48 10.54 -9.53 3.55
N VAL A 49 9.61 -8.75 3.02
CA VAL A 49 9.40 -7.35 3.44
C VAL A 49 8.95 -7.31 4.91
N TYR A 50 7.99 -8.15 5.29
CA TYR A 50 7.54 -8.25 6.67
C TYR A 50 8.72 -8.51 7.63
N GLU A 51 9.55 -9.49 7.32
CA GLU A 51 10.72 -9.84 8.11
C GLU A 51 11.73 -8.68 8.21
N SER A 52 11.94 -7.96 7.10
CA SER A 52 12.88 -6.84 7.06
C SER A 52 12.42 -5.65 7.93
N LEU A 53 11.13 -5.56 8.23
CA LEU A 53 10.56 -4.46 9.01
C LEU A 53 10.42 -4.77 10.51
N LYS A 54 10.74 -5.99 10.95
CA LYS A 54 10.54 -6.41 12.34
C LYS A 54 11.26 -5.54 13.36
N ASP A 55 12.48 -5.12 13.06
CA ASP A 55 13.33 -4.32 13.94
C ASP A 55 13.27 -2.82 13.65
N LYS A 56 12.31 -2.39 12.84
CA LYS A 56 12.10 -0.98 12.47
C LYS A 56 10.77 -0.49 13.01
N ASP A 57 10.75 0.75 13.49
CA ASP A 57 9.53 1.39 14.02
C ASP A 57 8.71 1.98 12.88
N VAL A 58 8.11 1.11 12.07
CA VAL A 58 7.27 1.53 10.94
C VAL A 58 5.84 1.68 11.41
N ASP A 59 5.21 2.79 11.04
CA ASP A 59 3.83 3.12 11.40
C ASP A 59 2.86 2.87 10.25
N LEU A 60 3.37 2.84 9.03
CA LEU A 60 2.59 2.68 7.82
C LEU A 60 3.45 2.05 6.73
N VAL A 61 2.88 1.09 6.00
CA VAL A 61 3.52 0.52 4.80
C VAL A 61 2.66 0.87 3.59
N ILE A 62 3.30 1.35 2.54
CA ILE A 62 2.64 1.63 1.26
C ILE A 62 3.31 0.75 0.20
N SER A 63 2.51 -0.08 -0.47
CA SER A 63 2.95 -0.90 -1.59
C SER A 63 2.34 -0.38 -2.90
N HIS A 64 3.04 -0.61 -4.01
CA HIS A 64 2.50 -0.32 -5.33
C HIS A 64 1.42 -1.33 -5.69
N HIS A 65 1.74 -2.63 -5.63
CA HIS A 65 0.78 -3.68 -5.92
C HIS A 65 -0.10 -3.98 -4.70
N PRO A 66 -1.44 -4.08 -4.89
CA PRO A 66 -2.33 -4.44 -3.78
C PRO A 66 -2.08 -5.88 -3.32
N TYR A 67 -2.02 -6.07 -2.02
CA TYR A 67 -1.85 -7.40 -1.43
C TYR A 67 -3.17 -8.20 -1.49
N ILE A 68 -4.28 -7.50 -1.27
CA ILE A 68 -5.62 -8.06 -1.36
C ILE A 68 -6.14 -7.78 -2.77
N PHE A 69 -6.11 -8.79 -3.62
CA PHE A 69 -6.45 -8.68 -5.03
C PHE A 69 -7.29 -9.87 -5.47
N GLY A 70 -8.27 -9.63 -6.34
CA GLY A 70 -9.15 -10.68 -6.84
C GLY A 70 -10.20 -11.16 -5.84
N GLY A 71 -10.52 -10.34 -4.81
CA GLY A 71 -11.52 -10.66 -3.82
C GLY A 71 -11.38 -9.81 -2.57
N THR A 72 -12.23 -10.09 -1.57
CA THR A 72 -12.16 -9.45 -0.26
C THR A 72 -11.01 -10.01 0.57
N LEU A 73 -10.65 -9.33 1.66
CA LEU A 73 -9.67 -9.84 2.63
C LEU A 73 -10.00 -11.27 3.06
N ARG A 74 -11.25 -11.52 3.41
CA ARG A 74 -11.71 -12.83 3.86
C ARG A 74 -11.53 -13.90 2.77
N GLN A 75 -11.86 -13.57 1.51
CA GLN A 75 -11.73 -14.48 0.38
C GLN A 75 -10.27 -14.80 0.08
N VAL A 76 -9.40 -13.79 0.09
CA VAL A 76 -7.96 -13.97 -0.14
C VAL A 76 -7.35 -14.85 0.95
N ARG A 77 -7.72 -14.62 2.22
CA ARG A 77 -7.23 -15.44 3.34
C ARG A 77 -7.63 -16.90 3.23
N LYS A 78 -8.81 -17.19 2.66
CA LYS A 78 -9.27 -18.58 2.47
C LYS A 78 -8.58 -19.29 1.31
N LYS A 79 -8.28 -18.55 0.23
CA LYS A 79 -7.72 -19.12 -1.01
C LYS A 79 -6.21 -19.25 -0.99
N ASP A 80 -5.52 -18.37 -0.31
CA ASP A 80 -4.06 -18.24 -0.37
C ASP A 80 -3.47 -18.41 1.04
N GLU A 81 -2.95 -19.60 1.32
CA GLU A 81 -2.39 -19.93 2.63
C GLU A 81 -1.17 -19.10 2.97
N ILE A 82 -0.33 -18.80 1.97
CA ILE A 82 0.89 -17.98 2.16
C ILE A 82 0.49 -16.56 2.54
N LYS A 83 -0.45 -15.98 1.79
CA LYS A 83 -0.96 -14.63 2.10
C LYS A 83 -1.65 -14.59 3.46
N ASN A 84 -2.44 -15.61 3.79
CA ASN A 84 -3.10 -15.68 5.09
C ASN A 84 -2.09 -15.68 6.24
N GLU A 85 -1.01 -16.43 6.11
CA GLU A 85 0.06 -16.47 7.12
C GLU A 85 0.67 -15.09 7.35
N VAL A 86 1.00 -14.39 6.27
CA VAL A 86 1.57 -13.03 6.35
C VAL A 86 0.57 -12.05 6.98
N ILE A 87 -0.69 -12.11 6.54
CA ILE A 87 -1.75 -11.25 7.08
C ILE A 87 -1.91 -11.47 8.58
N GLU A 88 -1.93 -12.72 9.05
CA GLU A 88 -2.04 -13.04 10.47
C GLU A 88 -0.86 -12.48 11.27
N LYS A 89 0.36 -12.59 10.74
CA LYS A 89 1.55 -12.05 11.39
C LYS A 89 1.44 -10.54 11.57
N VAL A 90 1.02 -9.81 10.54
CA VAL A 90 0.85 -8.36 10.58
C VAL A 90 -0.24 -7.96 11.57
N ILE A 91 -1.38 -8.64 11.54
CA ILE A 91 -2.50 -8.35 12.44
C ILE A 91 -2.13 -8.64 13.89
N ASN A 92 -1.47 -9.76 14.15
CA ASN A 92 -1.05 -10.13 15.51
C ASN A 92 0.00 -9.19 16.07
N ASP A 93 0.94 -8.74 15.26
CA ASP A 93 1.95 -7.76 15.69
C ASP A 93 1.32 -6.40 15.98
N ASN A 94 0.23 -6.07 15.28
CA ASN A 94 -0.58 -4.87 15.51
C ASN A 94 0.25 -3.57 15.52
N ARG A 95 1.16 -3.42 14.54
CA ARG A 95 2.11 -2.31 14.50
C ARG A 95 1.81 -1.28 13.42
N TYR A 96 1.35 -1.74 12.25
CA TYR A 96 1.12 -0.87 11.10
C TYR A 96 -0.01 -1.37 10.20
N ALA A 97 -0.47 -0.49 9.32
CA ALA A 97 -1.39 -0.85 8.23
C ALA A 97 -0.66 -0.88 6.90
N LEU A 98 -1.19 -1.65 5.97
CA LEU A 98 -0.74 -1.68 4.58
C LEU A 98 -1.78 -0.97 3.71
N TYR A 99 -1.30 -0.02 2.91
CA TYR A 99 -2.06 0.68 1.88
C TYR A 99 -1.39 0.46 0.53
N SER A 100 -2.16 0.52 -0.55
CA SER A 100 -1.63 0.34 -1.91
C SER A 100 -2.12 1.45 -2.85
N PHE A 101 -1.22 1.91 -3.72
CA PHE A 101 -1.52 2.87 -4.77
C PHE A 101 -0.99 2.28 -6.09
N HIS A 102 -1.82 1.51 -6.77
CA HIS A 102 -1.48 0.76 -7.99
C HIS A 102 -1.89 1.54 -9.24
N THR A 103 -3.02 1.21 -9.83
CA THR A 103 -3.44 1.86 -11.07
C THR A 103 -3.88 3.31 -10.87
N CYS A 104 -4.30 3.69 -9.66
CA CYS A 104 -4.56 5.10 -9.35
C CYS A 104 -3.29 5.94 -9.41
N PHE A 105 -2.13 5.36 -9.04
CA PHE A 105 -0.83 5.99 -9.20
C PHE A 105 -0.41 5.99 -10.67
N ASP A 106 -0.53 4.84 -11.36
CA ASP A 106 -0.17 4.71 -12.78
C ASP A 106 -0.97 5.66 -13.67
N ASN A 107 -2.24 5.90 -13.34
CA ASN A 107 -3.16 6.75 -14.10
C ASN A 107 -3.23 8.19 -13.58
N ALA A 108 -2.40 8.57 -12.62
CA ALA A 108 -2.43 9.90 -12.04
C ALA A 108 -2.05 10.97 -13.07
N TYR A 109 -2.71 12.12 -12.99
CA TYR A 109 -2.45 13.25 -13.89
C TYR A 109 -1.11 13.92 -13.60
N LYS A 110 -0.60 13.76 -12.38
CA LYS A 110 0.63 14.40 -11.93
C LYS A 110 1.33 13.48 -10.94
N ASP A 111 2.68 13.44 -11.04
CA ASP A 111 3.52 12.66 -10.13
C ASP A 111 3.21 11.16 -10.09
N GLY A 112 2.61 10.63 -11.17
CA GLY A 112 2.34 9.21 -11.32
C GLY A 112 3.52 8.45 -11.95
N MET A 113 3.28 7.18 -12.32
CA MET A 113 4.32 6.31 -12.88
C MET A 113 4.89 6.87 -14.19
N ASN A 114 4.03 7.39 -15.07
CA ASN A 114 4.49 7.95 -16.35
C ASN A 114 5.37 9.18 -16.16
N ASP A 115 5.04 10.04 -15.20
CA ASP A 115 5.85 11.20 -14.86
C ASP A 115 7.21 10.77 -14.30
N ALA A 116 7.24 9.77 -13.43
CA ALA A 116 8.47 9.23 -12.86
C ALA A 116 9.38 8.63 -13.94
N ILE A 117 8.81 7.88 -14.90
CA ILE A 117 9.55 7.32 -16.03
C ILE A 117 10.08 8.43 -16.93
N GLY A 118 9.23 9.41 -17.25
CA GLY A 118 9.62 10.57 -18.06
C GLY A 118 10.77 11.34 -17.44
N GLU A 119 10.68 11.63 -16.14
CA GLU A 119 11.72 12.31 -15.39
C GLU A 119 13.04 11.53 -15.39
N ARG A 120 12.99 10.22 -15.17
CA ARG A 120 14.15 9.33 -15.20
C ARG A 120 14.84 9.31 -16.55
N LEU A 121 14.09 9.43 -17.65
CA LEU A 121 14.60 9.47 -19.01
C LEU A 121 14.98 10.87 -19.46
N GLY A 122 14.78 11.89 -18.62
CA GLY A 122 15.06 13.28 -18.95
C GLY A 122 14.02 13.92 -19.88
N LEU A 123 12.80 13.40 -19.88
CA LEU A 123 11.67 13.94 -20.62
C LEU A 123 10.87 14.91 -19.75
N ASP A 124 10.37 15.95 -20.34
CA ASP A 124 9.52 16.92 -19.64
C ASP A 124 8.05 16.53 -19.67
#